data_d60ec6a8925dd24dd8b286e9567573ec
#
_entry.id   d60ec6a8925dd24dd8b286e9567573ec
#
_cell.length_a   1.000
_cell.length_b   1.000
_cell.length_c   1.000
_cell.angle_alpha   90.00
_cell.angle_beta   90.00
_cell.angle_gamma   90.00
#
_symmetry.space_group_name_H-M   'P 1'
#
loop_
_entity.id
_entity.type
_entity.pdbx_description
1 polymer ?
#
loop_
_entity_poly.entity_id
_entity_poly.type
_entity_poly.pdbx_seq_one_letter_code
_entity_poly.pdbx_strand_id
1 'polypeptide(L)'
;RYWLLADGSRLRLNARSKARPLLDGAQRRLELRRGAMRLEVKEDPRGAFALDCAAGRVDCASGSLLLAEERGAIRLVTLRGSARLTTGEGRQLAVAARRSLLFDAGGLLEQGPMQAGEDAWASGWLEVHDRSLAWVAEAFRPYLPGILQLDAEIAGNRVSGLFPLDDMHTSLDMLGRSLPIRVLRYSDYWISLRPA
;
A
#
# COMPACT_ATOMS: atom_id res chain seq x y z
N ARG A 1 10.30 -5.95 -2.62
CA ARG A 1 11.75 -5.93 -2.28
C ARG A 1 11.96 -5.21 -0.97
N TYR A 2 12.95 -5.66 -0.19
CA TYR A 2 13.40 -5.01 1.05
C TYR A 2 14.73 -4.30 0.80
N TRP A 3 14.87 -3.12 1.38
CA TRP A 3 16.13 -2.37 1.40
C TRP A 3 16.49 -2.04 2.85
N LEU A 4 17.72 -2.34 3.24
CA LEU A 4 18.31 -1.85 4.46
C LEU A 4 18.92 -0.47 4.16
N LEU A 5 18.44 0.54 4.86
CA LEU A 5 18.97 1.91 4.74
C LEU A 5 20.24 2.08 5.57
N ALA A 6 21.02 3.12 5.28
CA ALA A 6 22.30 3.38 5.94
C ALA A 6 22.20 3.61 7.46
N ASP A 7 21.03 4.01 7.94
CA ASP A 7 20.72 4.20 9.35
C ASP A 7 20.20 2.93 10.04
N GLY A 8 20.11 1.81 9.32
CA GLY A 8 19.57 0.54 9.78
C GLY A 8 18.05 0.45 9.74
N SER A 9 17.35 1.47 9.25
CA SER A 9 15.92 1.40 8.94
C SER A 9 15.65 0.48 7.75
N ARG A 10 14.44 -0.12 7.69
CA ARG A 10 14.07 -1.07 6.63
C ARG A 10 12.93 -0.50 5.80
N LEU A 11 13.18 -0.37 4.50
CA LEU A 11 12.19 0.04 3.52
C LEU A 11 11.66 -1.16 2.74
N ARG A 12 10.35 -1.25 2.56
CA ARG A 12 9.69 -2.12 1.59
C ARG A 12 8.81 -1.30 0.66
N LEU A 13 9.01 -1.46 -0.65
CA LEU A 13 8.12 -0.89 -1.66
C LEU A 13 7.15 -1.96 -2.16
N ASN A 14 5.92 -1.55 -2.39
CA ASN A 14 4.91 -2.35 -3.06
C ASN A 14 5.20 -2.48 -4.56
N ALA A 15 4.45 -3.30 -5.29
CA ALA A 15 4.56 -3.41 -6.74
C ALA A 15 4.31 -2.04 -7.40
N ARG A 16 5.05 -1.75 -8.49
CA ARG A 16 4.99 -0.49 -9.26
C ARG A 16 5.16 0.79 -8.44
N SER A 17 5.74 0.69 -7.23
CA SER A 17 6.01 1.84 -6.37
C SER A 17 7.38 2.44 -6.63
N LYS A 18 7.50 3.75 -6.42
CA LYS A 18 8.74 4.50 -6.58
C LYS A 18 8.97 5.42 -5.38
N ALA A 19 10.09 5.24 -4.71
CA ALA A 19 10.59 6.14 -3.68
C ALA A 19 11.97 6.67 -4.05
N ARG A 20 12.29 7.87 -3.58
CA ARG A 20 13.59 8.51 -3.80
C ARG A 20 14.19 8.88 -2.45
N PRO A 21 15.42 8.42 -2.13
CA PRO A 21 16.14 8.96 -1.00
C PRO A 21 16.55 10.41 -1.31
N LEU A 22 16.38 11.29 -0.34
CA LEU A 22 16.83 12.67 -0.41
C LEU A 22 18.11 12.76 0.41
N LEU A 23 19.24 12.67 -0.30
CA LEU A 23 20.57 12.60 0.28
C LEU A 23 21.15 14.02 0.40
N ASP A 24 20.81 14.71 1.47
CA ASP A 24 21.45 15.97 1.87
C ASP A 24 22.28 15.81 3.15
N GLY A 25 23.07 14.74 3.19
CA GLY A 25 24.18 14.48 4.11
C GLY A 25 23.83 14.22 5.58
N ALA A 26 22.91 14.95 6.18
CA ALA A 26 22.55 14.84 7.59
C ALA A 26 21.13 14.32 7.85
N GLN A 27 20.25 14.38 6.87
CA GLN A 27 18.83 14.08 7.05
C GLN A 27 18.46 12.68 6.61
N ARG A 28 17.72 11.98 7.46
CA ARG A 28 17.09 10.70 7.18
C ARG A 28 15.78 10.98 6.46
N ARG A 29 15.80 11.01 5.11
CA ARG A 29 14.67 11.49 4.33
C ARG A 29 14.41 10.65 3.09
N LEU A 30 13.15 10.29 2.85
CA LEU A 30 12.65 9.62 1.65
C LEU A 30 11.45 10.36 1.08
N GLU A 31 11.28 10.32 -0.23
CA GLU A 31 10.10 10.81 -0.92
C GLU A 31 9.36 9.66 -1.56
N LEU A 32 8.06 9.47 -1.23
CA LEU A 32 7.16 8.59 -1.97
C LEU A 32 6.69 9.33 -3.22
N ARG A 33 7.15 8.87 -4.38
CA ARG A 33 6.78 9.42 -5.69
C ARG A 33 5.52 8.79 -6.24
N ARG A 34 5.32 7.50 -5.99
CA ARG A 34 4.19 6.73 -6.51
C ARG A 34 4.02 5.43 -5.74
N GLY A 35 2.75 4.99 -5.61
CA GLY A 35 2.39 3.68 -5.08
C GLY A 35 2.40 3.61 -3.57
N ALA A 36 3.01 2.58 -2.98
CA ALA A 36 3.01 2.38 -1.53
C ALA A 36 4.36 1.93 -1.00
N MET A 37 4.66 2.35 0.23
CA MET A 37 5.84 1.91 0.96
C MET A 37 5.51 1.62 2.42
N ARG A 38 6.24 0.64 2.99
CA ARG A 38 6.34 0.43 4.43
C ARG A 38 7.75 0.77 4.87
N LEU A 39 7.86 1.55 5.94
CA LEU A 39 9.12 1.89 6.57
C LEU A 39 9.11 1.42 8.02
N GLU A 40 10.13 0.66 8.40
CA GLU A 40 10.48 0.36 9.79
C GLU A 40 11.62 1.28 10.19
N VAL A 41 11.29 2.29 10.99
CA VAL A 41 12.23 3.33 11.41
C VAL A 41 12.96 2.86 12.65
N LYS A 42 14.29 2.81 12.57
CA LYS A 42 15.16 2.61 13.72
C LYS A 42 15.39 3.96 14.41
N GLU A 43 15.37 3.95 15.73
CA GLU A 43 15.75 5.12 16.53
C GLU A 43 17.19 5.56 16.22
N ASP A 44 17.40 6.86 16.09
CA ASP A 44 18.68 7.42 15.69
C ASP A 44 18.89 8.81 16.36
N PRO A 45 20.09 9.08 16.91
CA PRO A 45 20.39 10.38 17.53
C PRO A 45 20.28 11.59 16.60
N ARG A 46 20.36 11.38 15.29
CA ARG A 46 20.18 12.43 14.27
C ARG A 46 18.75 12.95 14.16
N GLY A 47 17.79 12.34 14.85
CA GLY A 47 16.40 12.78 14.91
C GLY A 47 15.43 11.89 14.11
N ALA A 48 14.24 12.41 13.88
CA ALA A 48 13.18 11.69 13.20
C ALA A 48 13.51 11.41 11.71
N PHE A 49 12.95 10.33 11.20
CA PHE A 49 12.96 10.02 9.77
C PHE A 49 11.82 10.77 9.08
N ALA A 50 12.13 11.55 8.06
CA ALA A 50 11.16 12.32 7.30
C ALA A 50 10.74 11.58 6.03
N LEU A 51 9.43 11.46 5.81
CA LEU A 51 8.82 10.90 4.63
C LEU A 51 8.01 11.98 3.92
N ASP A 52 8.48 12.39 2.76
CA ASP A 52 7.74 13.33 1.92
C ASP A 52 6.81 12.58 0.96
N CYS A 53 5.68 13.18 0.67
CA CYS A 53 4.72 12.73 -0.32
C CYS A 53 4.03 13.93 -0.98
N ALA A 54 3.22 13.71 -2.00
CA ALA A 54 2.53 14.78 -2.72
C ALA A 54 1.62 15.65 -1.82
N ALA A 55 1.13 15.09 -0.70
CA ALA A 55 0.17 15.73 0.19
C ALA A 55 0.79 16.34 1.46
N GLY A 56 2.11 16.17 1.69
CA GLY A 56 2.76 16.69 2.88
C GLY A 56 3.96 15.85 3.33
N ARG A 57 4.25 15.91 4.63
CA ARG A 57 5.38 15.22 5.28
C ARG A 57 4.93 14.43 6.49
N VAL A 58 5.53 13.27 6.68
CA VAL A 58 5.38 12.45 7.87
C VAL A 58 6.73 12.28 8.55
N ASP A 59 6.85 12.67 9.81
CA ASP A 59 8.04 12.49 10.62
C ASP A 59 7.80 11.35 11.64
N CYS A 60 8.77 10.42 11.74
CA CYS A 60 8.73 9.29 12.66
C CYS A 60 10.08 9.12 13.34
N ALA A 61 10.13 9.18 14.67
CA ALA A 61 11.37 9.01 15.43
C ALA A 61 11.79 7.53 15.47
N SER A 62 10.84 6.65 15.75
CA SER A 62 11.01 5.18 15.71
C SER A 62 9.66 4.50 15.57
N GLY A 63 9.65 3.31 14.99
CA GLY A 63 8.42 2.54 14.80
C GLY A 63 8.25 1.95 13.42
N SER A 64 7.01 1.72 13.03
CA SER A 64 6.69 1.20 11.70
C SER A 64 5.44 1.87 11.16
N LEU A 65 5.53 2.34 9.93
CA LEU A 65 4.44 3.02 9.25
C LEU A 65 4.37 2.62 7.77
N LEU A 66 3.22 2.90 7.18
CA LEU A 66 2.92 2.67 5.79
C LEU A 66 2.38 3.95 5.18
N LEU A 67 2.87 4.30 4.00
CA LEU A 67 2.31 5.33 3.13
C LEU A 67 1.86 4.69 1.83
N ALA A 68 0.64 5.00 1.39
CA ALA A 68 0.08 4.53 0.14
C ALA A 68 -0.67 5.64 -0.59
N GLU A 69 -0.44 5.74 -1.89
CA GLU A 69 -1.21 6.62 -2.76
C GLU A 69 -2.56 5.96 -3.10
N GLU A 70 -3.65 6.66 -2.84
CA GLU A 70 -5.01 6.20 -3.07
C GLU A 70 -5.82 7.30 -3.78
N ARG A 71 -6.09 7.15 -5.08
CA ARG A 71 -6.95 8.04 -5.86
C ARG A 71 -6.62 9.53 -5.73
N GLY A 72 -5.33 9.86 -5.70
CA GLY A 72 -4.86 11.24 -5.57
C GLY A 72 -4.69 11.75 -4.14
N ALA A 73 -5.04 10.95 -3.14
CA ALA A 73 -4.77 11.19 -1.72
C ALA A 73 -3.67 10.24 -1.22
N ILE A 74 -3.24 10.44 0.02
CA ILE A 74 -2.24 9.61 0.69
C ILE A 74 -2.86 8.97 1.93
N ARG A 75 -2.78 7.63 2.02
CA ARG A 75 -3.08 6.87 3.22
C ARG A 75 -1.82 6.74 4.07
N LEU A 76 -1.87 7.20 5.31
CA LEU A 76 -0.88 6.96 6.34
C LEU A 76 -1.43 5.94 7.34
N VAL A 77 -0.73 4.83 7.54
CA VAL A 77 -1.04 3.87 8.60
C VAL A 77 0.15 3.78 9.54
N THR A 78 -0.06 4.07 10.81
CA THR A 78 0.96 3.90 11.85
C THR A 78 0.78 2.54 12.51
N LEU A 79 1.71 1.61 12.26
CA LEU A 79 1.64 0.23 12.76
C LEU A 79 2.17 0.13 14.20
N ARG A 80 3.32 0.77 14.46
CA ARG A 80 3.99 0.83 15.77
C ARG A 80 4.62 2.20 15.97
N GLY A 81 4.72 2.62 17.22
CA GLY A 81 5.24 3.93 17.58
C GLY A 81 4.25 5.05 17.30
N SER A 82 4.75 6.23 17.01
CA SER A 82 3.95 7.39 16.65
C SER A 82 4.59 8.15 15.49
N ALA A 83 3.78 8.90 14.77
CA ALA A 83 4.23 9.77 13.70
C ALA A 83 3.62 11.17 13.84
N ARG A 84 4.25 12.14 13.20
CA ARG A 84 3.71 13.49 13.04
C ARG A 84 3.46 13.74 11.57
N LEU A 85 2.22 13.98 11.21
CA LEU A 85 1.83 14.43 9.87
C LEU A 85 1.87 15.95 9.83
N THR A 86 2.54 16.53 8.84
CA THR A 86 2.45 17.94 8.45
C THR A 86 1.83 17.97 7.05
N THR A 87 0.61 18.50 6.92
CA THR A 87 -0.08 18.65 5.63
C THR A 87 0.56 19.71 4.75
N GLY A 88 0.20 19.77 3.47
CA GLY A 88 0.66 20.81 2.54
C GLY A 88 0.37 22.24 3.02
N GLU A 89 -0.70 22.46 3.78
CA GLU A 89 -1.05 23.75 4.39
C GLU A 89 -0.31 24.03 5.71
N GLY A 90 0.58 23.14 6.15
CA GLY A 90 1.37 23.30 7.37
C GLY A 90 0.66 22.86 8.66
N ARG A 91 -0.55 22.31 8.60
CA ARG A 91 -1.24 21.76 9.77
C ARG A 91 -0.53 20.52 10.28
N GLN A 92 -0.25 20.49 11.59
CA GLN A 92 0.39 19.35 12.24
C GLN A 92 -0.61 18.49 13.02
N LEU A 93 -0.47 17.16 12.87
CA LEU A 93 -1.28 16.16 13.55
C LEU A 93 -0.37 15.08 14.13
N ALA A 94 -0.56 14.76 15.40
CA ALA A 94 0.07 13.59 16.02
C ALA A 94 -0.74 12.34 15.68
N VAL A 95 -0.06 11.29 15.22
CA VAL A 95 -0.69 10.02 14.81
C VAL A 95 -0.15 8.92 15.69
N ALA A 96 -0.99 8.40 16.57
CA ALA A 96 -0.64 7.29 17.46
C ALA A 96 -0.54 5.96 16.69
N ALA A 97 0.03 4.94 17.34
CA ALA A 97 0.06 3.58 16.80
C ALA A 97 -1.35 3.07 16.47
N ARG A 98 -1.45 2.20 15.46
CA ARG A 98 -2.69 1.56 14.99
C ARG A 98 -3.78 2.55 14.55
N ARG A 99 -3.35 3.67 13.98
CA ARG A 99 -4.23 4.67 13.37
C ARG A 99 -4.00 4.72 11.88
N SER A 100 -5.08 4.98 11.14
CA SER A 100 -5.12 5.17 9.69
C SER A 100 -5.69 6.54 9.39
N LEU A 101 -5.02 7.32 8.53
CA LEU A 101 -5.42 8.63 8.07
C LEU A 101 -5.38 8.66 6.55
N LEU A 102 -6.41 9.25 5.93
CA LEU A 102 -6.39 9.63 4.52
C LEU A 102 -6.32 11.15 4.44
N PHE A 103 -5.36 11.68 3.68
CA PHE A 103 -5.14 13.12 3.53
C PHE A 103 -4.65 13.46 2.12
N ASP A 104 -4.91 14.67 1.69
CA ASP A 104 -4.42 15.24 0.45
C ASP A 104 -3.72 16.59 0.69
N ALA A 105 -3.41 17.33 -0.38
CA ALA A 105 -2.78 18.64 -0.27
C ALA A 105 -3.67 19.68 0.47
N GLY A 106 -4.97 19.52 0.43
CA GLY A 106 -5.96 20.38 1.12
C GLY A 106 -6.21 19.97 2.58
N GLY A 107 -5.67 18.84 3.05
CA GLY A 107 -5.76 18.46 4.46
C GLY A 107 -6.24 17.04 4.72
N LEU A 108 -6.80 16.83 5.93
CA LEU A 108 -7.27 15.52 6.40
C LEU A 108 -8.66 15.23 5.84
N LEU A 109 -8.81 14.09 5.15
CA LEU A 109 -10.07 13.60 4.58
C LEU A 109 -10.75 12.59 5.51
N GLU A 110 -9.97 11.62 6.06
CA GLU A 110 -10.47 10.57 6.95
C GLU A 110 -9.49 10.29 8.06
N GLN A 111 -9.99 9.86 9.21
CA GLN A 111 -9.17 9.29 10.28
C GLN A 111 -9.94 8.24 11.04
N GLY A 112 -9.23 7.17 11.45
CA GLY A 112 -9.85 6.08 12.19
C GLY A 112 -8.81 5.13 12.78
N PRO A 113 -9.26 4.02 13.38
CA PRO A 113 -8.40 2.91 13.70
C PRO A 113 -7.88 2.27 12.40
N MET A 114 -6.69 1.69 12.45
CA MET A 114 -6.18 0.84 11.39
C MET A 114 -7.17 -0.29 11.09
N GLN A 115 -7.46 -0.50 9.82
CA GLN A 115 -8.34 -1.58 9.37
C GLN A 115 -7.54 -2.88 9.19
N ALA A 116 -8.24 -4.02 9.32
CA ALA A 116 -7.66 -5.31 8.99
C ALA A 116 -7.20 -5.33 7.52
N GLY A 117 -6.02 -5.90 7.26
CA GLY A 117 -5.48 -6.06 5.92
C GLY A 117 -4.75 -4.85 5.33
N GLU A 118 -4.80 -3.66 5.95
CA GLU A 118 -4.10 -2.47 5.41
C GLU A 118 -2.60 -2.66 5.25
N ASP A 119 -1.98 -3.53 6.05
CA ASP A 119 -0.54 -3.84 5.98
C ASP A 119 -0.23 -5.23 5.38
N ALA A 120 -1.23 -6.02 5.01
CA ALA A 120 -1.05 -7.40 4.55
C ALA A 120 -0.13 -7.49 3.32
N TRP A 121 -0.22 -6.53 2.39
CA TRP A 121 0.64 -6.47 1.21
C TRP A 121 2.14 -6.41 1.59
N ALA A 122 2.47 -5.82 2.73
CA ALA A 122 3.83 -5.76 3.21
C ALA A 122 4.36 -7.14 3.69
N SER A 123 3.49 -8.11 3.87
CA SER A 123 3.84 -9.53 4.12
C SER A 123 3.69 -10.40 2.88
N GLY A 124 3.32 -9.81 1.72
CA GLY A 124 3.13 -10.52 0.46
C GLY A 124 1.72 -11.07 0.27
N TRP A 125 0.75 -10.57 1.02
CA TRP A 125 -0.63 -11.02 0.97
C TRP A 125 -1.59 -9.88 0.65
N LEU A 126 -2.71 -10.19 0.00
CA LEU A 126 -3.89 -9.36 -0.09
C LEU A 126 -4.98 -9.98 0.79
N GLU A 127 -5.33 -9.30 1.86
CA GLU A 127 -6.45 -9.67 2.71
C GLU A 127 -7.72 -8.97 2.23
N VAL A 128 -8.75 -9.74 1.93
CA VAL A 128 -10.00 -9.27 1.34
C VAL A 128 -11.16 -9.65 2.23
N HIS A 129 -11.93 -8.67 2.69
CA HIS A 129 -13.15 -8.85 3.46
C HIS A 129 -14.32 -8.23 2.71
N ASP A 130 -15.16 -9.08 2.15
CA ASP A 130 -16.41 -8.69 1.48
C ASP A 130 -16.22 -7.51 0.48
N ARG A 131 -15.26 -7.64 -0.45
CA ARG A 131 -15.01 -6.66 -1.52
C ARG A 131 -15.56 -7.17 -2.85
N SER A 132 -15.84 -6.25 -3.78
CA SER A 132 -16.20 -6.64 -5.13
C SER A 132 -15.02 -7.25 -5.89
N LEU A 133 -15.30 -8.16 -6.82
CA LEU A 133 -14.28 -8.74 -7.69
C LEU A 133 -13.56 -7.66 -8.51
N ALA A 134 -14.25 -6.57 -8.87
CA ALA A 134 -13.63 -5.41 -9.50
C ALA A 134 -12.54 -4.80 -8.61
N TRP A 135 -12.80 -4.64 -7.32
CA TRP A 135 -11.81 -4.12 -6.38
C TRP A 135 -10.59 -5.06 -6.28
N VAL A 136 -10.83 -6.38 -6.19
CA VAL A 136 -9.76 -7.39 -6.14
C VAL A 136 -8.93 -7.39 -7.43
N ALA A 137 -9.58 -7.31 -8.59
CA ALA A 137 -8.90 -7.22 -9.87
C ALA A 137 -7.99 -5.99 -9.95
N GLU A 138 -8.45 -4.82 -9.49
CA GLU A 138 -7.61 -3.61 -9.42
C GLU A 138 -6.43 -3.78 -8.47
N ALA A 139 -6.64 -4.43 -7.31
CA ALA A 139 -5.57 -4.71 -6.35
C ALA A 139 -4.51 -5.69 -6.92
N PHE A 140 -4.89 -6.62 -7.81
CA PHE A 140 -3.98 -7.56 -8.45
C PHE A 140 -3.19 -6.95 -9.62
N ARG A 141 -3.73 -5.95 -10.33
CA ARG A 141 -3.09 -5.34 -11.51
C ARG A 141 -1.62 -4.94 -11.33
N PRO A 142 -1.21 -4.35 -10.21
CA PRO A 142 0.20 -3.98 -10.00
C PRO A 142 1.17 -5.16 -9.99
N TYR A 143 0.68 -6.36 -9.68
CA TYR A 143 1.48 -7.58 -9.54
C TYR A 143 1.51 -8.44 -10.81
N LEU A 144 0.69 -8.10 -11.80
CA LEU A 144 0.65 -8.79 -13.10
C LEU A 144 1.51 -8.05 -14.13
N PRO A 145 2.25 -8.78 -14.98
CA PRO A 145 3.09 -8.15 -16.00
C PRO A 145 2.30 -7.53 -17.15
N GLY A 146 1.02 -7.93 -17.30
CA GLY A 146 0.17 -7.58 -18.43
C GLY A 146 -1.21 -7.05 -18.04
N ILE A 147 -2.19 -7.41 -18.84
CA ILE A 147 -3.58 -6.97 -18.73
C ILE A 147 -4.41 -8.03 -18.01
N LEU A 148 -5.16 -7.61 -16.99
CA LEU A 148 -6.22 -8.37 -16.37
C LEU A 148 -7.56 -7.76 -16.81
N GLN A 149 -8.25 -8.46 -17.70
CA GLN A 149 -9.57 -8.09 -18.15
C GLN A 149 -10.63 -8.70 -17.23
N LEU A 150 -11.60 -7.90 -16.83
CA LEU A 150 -12.72 -8.33 -16.00
C LEU A 150 -14.02 -8.08 -16.77
N ASP A 151 -14.84 -9.11 -16.87
CA ASP A 151 -16.18 -8.98 -17.43
C ASP A 151 -17.09 -8.21 -16.47
N ALA A 152 -17.90 -7.30 -17.03
CA ALA A 152 -18.76 -6.42 -16.24
C ALA A 152 -19.84 -7.20 -15.46
N GLU A 153 -20.29 -8.33 -15.98
CA GLU A 153 -21.32 -9.18 -15.37
C GLU A 153 -20.89 -9.73 -14.00
N ILE A 154 -19.60 -10.06 -13.85
CA ILE A 154 -19.06 -10.64 -12.60
C ILE A 154 -18.36 -9.61 -11.71
N ALA A 155 -18.25 -8.36 -12.15
CA ALA A 155 -17.50 -7.32 -11.43
C ALA A 155 -18.01 -7.08 -10.01
N GLY A 156 -19.31 -7.28 -9.79
CA GLY A 156 -19.97 -7.12 -8.48
C GLY A 156 -19.85 -8.31 -7.54
N ASN A 157 -19.37 -9.49 -7.99
CA ASN A 157 -19.25 -10.68 -7.15
C ASN A 157 -18.44 -10.39 -5.88
N ARG A 158 -18.95 -10.85 -4.73
CA ARG A 158 -18.31 -10.61 -3.44
C ARG A 158 -17.20 -11.60 -3.18
N VAL A 159 -16.07 -11.10 -2.73
CA VAL A 159 -14.85 -11.85 -2.46
C VAL A 159 -14.45 -11.66 -1.02
N SER A 160 -14.10 -12.76 -0.36
CA SER A 160 -13.40 -12.76 0.93
C SER A 160 -12.30 -13.82 0.88
N GLY A 161 -11.15 -13.52 1.42
CA GLY A 161 -10.02 -14.45 1.44
C GLY A 161 -8.68 -13.78 1.62
N LEU A 162 -7.64 -14.60 1.66
CA LEU A 162 -6.25 -14.21 1.76
C LEU A 162 -5.50 -14.71 0.50
N PHE A 163 -4.99 -13.79 -0.30
CA PHE A 163 -4.40 -14.09 -1.61
C PHE A 163 -2.89 -13.75 -1.62
N PRO A 164 -2.01 -14.70 -2.01
CA PRO A 164 -0.58 -14.42 -2.13
C PRO A 164 -0.31 -13.45 -3.30
N LEU A 165 0.39 -12.35 -3.03
CA LEU A 165 0.71 -11.33 -4.04
C LEU A 165 2.00 -11.63 -4.83
N ASP A 166 2.83 -12.51 -4.33
CA ASP A 166 4.06 -12.98 -4.98
C ASP A 166 3.82 -14.20 -5.89
N ASP A 167 2.63 -14.83 -5.79
CA ASP A 167 2.17 -15.91 -6.67
C ASP A 167 0.76 -15.59 -7.21
N MET A 168 0.72 -14.81 -8.27
CA MET A 168 -0.54 -14.40 -8.91
C MET A 168 -1.26 -15.55 -9.61
N HIS A 169 -0.56 -16.63 -10.01
CA HIS A 169 -1.20 -17.82 -10.55
C HIS A 169 -2.07 -18.49 -9.49
N THR A 170 -1.50 -18.74 -8.32
CA THR A 170 -2.24 -19.29 -7.18
C THR A 170 -3.42 -18.40 -6.80
N SER A 171 -3.22 -17.08 -6.72
CA SER A 171 -4.28 -16.13 -6.37
C SER A 171 -5.46 -16.15 -7.36
N LEU A 172 -5.18 -16.20 -8.66
CA LEU A 172 -6.21 -16.30 -9.69
C LEU A 172 -6.92 -17.66 -9.67
N ASP A 173 -6.19 -18.76 -9.42
CA ASP A 173 -6.78 -20.09 -9.27
C ASP A 173 -7.70 -20.17 -8.06
N MET A 174 -7.32 -19.54 -6.94
CA MET A 174 -8.18 -19.43 -5.75
C MET A 174 -9.49 -18.70 -6.07
N LEU A 175 -9.45 -17.60 -6.83
CA LEU A 175 -10.66 -16.90 -7.28
C LEU A 175 -11.54 -17.80 -8.14
N GLY A 176 -10.96 -18.51 -9.12
CA GLY A 176 -11.70 -19.39 -10.01
C GLY A 176 -12.34 -20.61 -9.30
N ARG A 177 -11.79 -21.03 -8.15
CA ARG A 177 -12.36 -22.10 -7.32
C ARG A 177 -13.42 -21.61 -6.34
N SER A 178 -13.35 -20.36 -5.91
CA SER A 178 -14.25 -19.81 -4.90
C SER A 178 -15.47 -19.10 -5.47
N LEU A 179 -15.44 -18.74 -6.75
CA LEU A 179 -16.49 -18.00 -7.43
C LEU A 179 -16.94 -18.73 -8.71
N PRO A 180 -18.18 -18.52 -9.18
CA PRO A 180 -18.65 -19.05 -10.46
C PRO A 180 -18.07 -18.25 -11.63
N ILE A 181 -16.74 -18.32 -11.80
CA ILE A 181 -15.99 -17.61 -12.82
C ILE A 181 -14.97 -18.52 -13.50
N ARG A 182 -14.60 -18.17 -14.73
CA ARG A 182 -13.51 -18.78 -15.49
C ARG A 182 -12.33 -17.83 -15.56
N VAL A 183 -11.14 -18.34 -15.25
CA VAL A 183 -9.88 -17.65 -15.45
C VAL A 183 -9.27 -18.11 -16.76
N LEU A 184 -9.39 -17.30 -17.80
CA LEU A 184 -8.85 -17.58 -19.14
C LEU A 184 -7.49 -16.92 -19.28
N ARG A 185 -6.45 -17.72 -19.51
CA ARG A 185 -5.08 -17.26 -19.73
C ARG A 185 -4.77 -17.41 -21.24
N TYR A 186 -4.74 -16.28 -21.95
CA TYR A 186 -4.37 -16.26 -23.36
C TYR A 186 -2.85 -16.22 -23.54
N SER A 187 -2.15 -15.59 -22.58
CA SER A 187 -0.69 -15.56 -22.47
C SER A 187 -0.31 -15.11 -21.05
N ASP A 188 0.99 -15.07 -20.73
CA ASP A 188 1.51 -14.51 -19.46
C ASP A 188 1.16 -13.02 -19.29
N TYR A 189 0.82 -12.34 -20.40
CA TYR A 189 0.49 -10.90 -20.42
C TYR A 189 -0.99 -10.60 -20.63
N TRP A 190 -1.84 -11.62 -20.81
CA TRP A 190 -3.27 -11.43 -21.05
C TRP A 190 -4.12 -12.49 -20.36
N ILE A 191 -4.78 -12.04 -19.32
CA ILE A 191 -5.69 -12.86 -18.50
C ILE A 191 -7.08 -12.23 -18.54
N SER A 192 -8.12 -13.04 -18.64
CA SER A 192 -9.52 -12.59 -18.62
C SER A 192 -10.31 -13.38 -17.57
N LEU A 193 -11.05 -12.66 -16.74
CA LEU A 193 -12.03 -13.21 -15.81
C LEU A 193 -13.41 -13.08 -16.43
N ARG A 194 -14.12 -14.20 -16.59
CA ARG A 194 -15.44 -14.28 -17.24
C ARG A 194 -16.41 -15.11 -16.41
N PRO A 195 -17.72 -14.99 -16.64
CA PRO A 195 -18.71 -15.91 -16.07
C PRO A 195 -18.38 -17.37 -16.38
N ALA A 196 -18.81 -18.29 -15.49
CA ALA A 196 -18.59 -19.74 -15.62
C ALA A 196 -19.31 -20.35 -16.82
#